data_1b082696ba7af6e4ac73a6af44756393
#
_entry.id   1b082696ba7af6e4ac73a6af44756393
#
_cell.length_a   1.000
_cell.length_b   1.000
_cell.length_c   1.000
_cell.angle_alpha   90.00
_cell.angle_beta   90.00
_cell.angle_gamma   90.00
#
_symmetry.space_group_name_H-M   'P 1'
#
loop_
_entity.id
_entity.type
_entity.pdbx_description
1 polymer ?
#
loop_
_entity_poly.entity_id
_entity_poly.type
_entity_poly.pdbx_seq_one_letter_code
_entity_poly.pdbx_strand_id
1 'polypeptide(L)'
;ESGADAGLVLQQIRQAIRFHRKFLASDQDRHKRIHWFDPSWWQRNIKKLFSRPKTAGFGYTAAAWRRSSQAVFRAAGQQKALLASPPQESTGLPNTLPLSASLGYYNLHGVPDSAEWFGQRAFNDPLIGPDYPVALTPANLRSNGHRPDVIFSEACYGANLRDEKTTTSSIALRFLSIGAHAFVGSTCTSYGAVTMPLAGADLMAYRFWKLLR
;
A
#
# COMPACT_ATOMS: atom_id res chain seq x y z
N GLU A 1 -26.24 3.44 -13.23
CA GLU A 1 -24.94 2.74 -13.38
C GLU A 1 -23.81 3.32 -12.54
N SER A 2 -23.92 4.49 -11.97
CA SER A 2 -22.83 5.16 -11.21
C SER A 2 -23.00 5.17 -9.69
N GLY A 3 -24.05 4.55 -9.15
CA GLY A 3 -24.41 4.71 -7.74
C GLY A 3 -23.41 4.15 -6.73
N ALA A 4 -22.76 3.01 -7.04
CA ALA A 4 -21.80 2.40 -6.13
C ALA A 4 -20.49 3.19 -6.08
N ASP A 5 -20.04 3.74 -7.19
CA ASP A 5 -18.82 4.52 -7.29
C ASP A 5 -18.99 5.90 -6.67
N ALA A 6 -20.14 6.55 -6.86
CA ALA A 6 -20.46 7.81 -6.21
C ALA A 6 -20.51 7.66 -4.67
N GLY A 7 -21.04 6.54 -4.18
CA GLY A 7 -21.05 6.21 -2.76
C GLY A 7 -19.63 6.07 -2.18
N LEU A 8 -18.74 5.39 -2.89
CA LEU A 8 -17.35 5.22 -2.50
C LEU A 8 -16.59 6.55 -2.51
N VAL A 9 -16.76 7.35 -3.56
CA VAL A 9 -16.15 8.69 -3.65
C VAL A 9 -16.61 9.59 -2.51
N LEU A 10 -17.92 9.62 -2.22
CA LEU A 10 -18.46 10.38 -1.08
C LEU A 10 -17.93 9.87 0.25
N GLN A 11 -17.76 8.56 0.41
CA GLN A 11 -17.14 7.98 1.61
C GLN A 11 -15.68 8.46 1.77
N GLN A 12 -14.90 8.44 0.68
CA GLN A 12 -13.51 8.90 0.70
C GLN A 12 -13.41 10.42 1.00
N ILE A 13 -14.26 11.22 0.38
CA ILE A 13 -14.34 12.66 0.67
C ILE A 13 -14.69 12.89 2.15
N ARG A 14 -15.67 12.18 2.69
CA ARG A 14 -16.06 12.28 4.11
C ARG A 14 -14.93 11.83 5.04
N GLN A 15 -14.17 10.82 4.68
CA GLN A 15 -12.99 10.38 5.44
C GLN A 15 -11.88 11.42 5.41
N ALA A 16 -11.58 11.97 4.23
CA ALA A 16 -10.61 13.06 4.08
C ALA A 16 -11.01 14.30 4.89
N ILE A 17 -12.27 14.71 4.82
CA ILE A 17 -12.80 15.82 5.61
C ILE A 17 -12.69 15.54 7.12
N ARG A 18 -13.04 14.35 7.58
CA ARG A 18 -12.91 13.96 9.01
C ARG A 18 -11.45 13.96 9.45
N PHE A 19 -10.55 13.46 8.62
CA PHE A 19 -9.13 13.49 8.87
C PHE A 19 -8.61 14.93 8.98
N HIS A 20 -8.94 15.79 8.01
CA HIS A 20 -8.58 17.20 8.03
C HIS A 20 -9.17 17.94 9.24
N ARG A 21 -10.43 17.73 9.58
CA ARG A 21 -11.07 18.34 10.77
C ARG A 21 -10.38 17.92 12.05
N LYS A 22 -10.05 16.63 12.20
CA LYS A 22 -9.32 16.12 13.37
C LYS A 22 -7.90 16.70 13.44
N PHE A 23 -7.27 16.88 12.29
CA PHE A 23 -5.97 17.50 12.16
C PHE A 23 -6.01 18.98 12.55
N LEU A 24 -6.96 19.73 12.00
CA LEU A 24 -7.16 21.16 12.31
C LEU A 24 -7.56 21.38 13.76
N ALA A 25 -8.42 20.52 14.34
CA ALA A 25 -8.80 20.62 15.75
C ALA A 25 -7.62 20.37 16.71
N SER A 26 -6.63 19.57 16.30
CA SER A 26 -5.39 19.35 17.08
C SER A 26 -4.42 20.53 17.00
N ASP A 27 -4.62 21.45 16.06
CA ASP A 27 -3.75 22.60 15.78
C ASP A 27 -4.39 23.95 16.19
N GLN A 28 -5.59 23.93 16.79
CA GLN A 28 -6.35 25.15 17.17
C GLN A 28 -5.63 26.05 18.20
N ASP A 29 -4.52 25.63 18.79
CA ASP A 29 -3.71 26.45 19.71
C ASP A 29 -2.64 27.30 19.03
N ARG A 30 -2.57 27.34 17.70
CA ARG A 30 -1.59 28.16 16.99
C ARG A 30 -2.22 28.92 15.82
N HIS A 31 -2.47 30.19 16.00
CA HIS A 31 -2.75 31.18 14.93
C HIS A 31 -1.61 31.25 13.91
N LYS A 32 -1.42 30.22 13.08
CA LYS A 32 -0.47 30.26 11.97
C LYS A 32 -1.22 29.93 10.67
N ARG A 33 -1.16 30.90 9.75
CA ARG A 33 -1.62 30.72 8.37
C ARG A 33 -1.00 29.46 7.79
N ILE A 34 -1.82 28.56 7.31
CA ILE A 34 -1.39 27.32 6.64
C ILE A 34 -0.84 27.73 5.27
N HIS A 35 0.47 27.68 5.10
CA HIS A 35 1.09 27.77 3.79
C HIS A 35 1.06 26.39 3.14
N TRP A 36 0.17 26.21 2.18
CA TRP A 36 -0.06 24.93 1.48
C TRP A 36 1.17 24.40 0.73
N PHE A 37 2.22 25.21 0.58
CA PHE A 37 3.44 24.88 -0.16
C PHE A 37 4.72 24.99 0.66
N ASP A 38 4.66 24.95 1.98
CA ASP A 38 5.88 24.89 2.79
C ASP A 38 6.31 23.42 3.00
N PRO A 39 7.32 22.92 2.27
CA PRO A 39 7.84 21.56 2.44
C PRO A 39 8.30 21.30 3.88
N SER A 40 8.81 22.31 4.58
CA SER A 40 9.27 22.19 5.96
C SER A 40 8.10 22.01 6.94
N TRP A 41 6.95 22.60 6.64
CA TRP A 41 5.72 22.39 7.41
C TRP A 41 5.21 20.95 7.24
N TRP A 42 5.20 20.44 6.02
CA TRP A 42 4.84 19.05 5.73
C TRP A 42 5.76 18.09 6.46
N GLN A 43 7.08 18.29 6.39
CA GLN A 43 8.04 17.43 7.09
C GLN A 43 7.87 17.46 8.61
N ARG A 44 7.59 18.62 9.22
CA ARG A 44 7.41 18.73 10.67
C ARG A 44 6.08 18.16 11.15
N ASN A 45 5.02 18.32 10.39
CA ASN A 45 3.67 17.94 10.82
C ASN A 45 3.31 16.51 10.41
N ILE A 46 3.80 16.04 9.28
CA ILE A 46 3.76 14.61 8.94
C ILE A 46 4.50 13.79 10.02
N LYS A 47 5.67 14.22 10.46
CA LYS A 47 6.37 13.55 11.57
C LYS A 47 5.53 13.47 12.85
N LYS A 48 4.74 14.48 13.19
CA LYS A 48 3.85 14.46 14.34
C LYS A 48 2.61 13.56 14.14
N LEU A 49 2.08 13.48 12.94
CA LEU A 49 0.99 12.55 12.62
C LEU A 49 1.42 11.08 12.76
N PHE A 50 2.68 10.80 12.45
CA PHE A 50 3.29 9.47 12.48
C PHE A 50 4.21 9.24 13.69
N SER A 51 4.29 10.17 14.63
CA SER A 51 5.00 10.00 15.91
C SER A 51 4.26 9.09 16.91
N ARG A 52 3.31 8.29 16.41
CA ARG A 52 2.76 7.14 17.15
C ARG A 52 3.87 6.09 17.38
N PRO A 53 3.78 5.31 18.48
CA PRO A 53 4.77 4.27 18.78
C PRO A 53 4.95 3.37 17.56
N LYS A 54 6.20 3.10 17.20
CA LYS A 54 6.70 2.37 16.02
C LYS A 54 5.59 1.66 15.25
N THR A 55 5.02 2.33 14.27
CA THR A 55 3.94 1.82 13.44
C THR A 55 4.39 0.52 12.80
N ALA A 56 3.73 -0.57 13.18
CA ALA A 56 4.02 -1.84 12.56
C ALA A 56 3.76 -1.72 11.06
N GLY A 57 4.70 -2.15 10.24
CA GLY A 57 4.54 -2.25 8.80
C GLY A 57 4.26 -3.68 8.40
N PHE A 58 3.41 -3.85 7.41
CA PHE A 58 3.22 -5.09 6.68
C PHE A 58 3.88 -4.97 5.31
N GLY A 59 4.66 -5.96 4.90
CA GLY A 59 5.30 -6.00 3.60
C GLY A 59 5.08 -7.33 2.91
N TYR A 60 4.78 -7.29 1.60
CA TYR A 60 4.55 -8.48 0.79
C TYR A 60 5.13 -8.29 -0.61
N THR A 61 5.95 -9.25 -1.04
CA THR A 61 6.68 -9.16 -2.32
C THR A 61 6.65 -10.49 -3.08
N ALA A 62 6.84 -10.42 -4.38
CA ALA A 62 7.24 -11.58 -5.15
C ALA A 62 8.61 -12.10 -4.66
N ALA A 63 8.78 -13.41 -4.57
CA ALA A 63 10.02 -14.01 -4.06
C ALA A 63 11.24 -13.61 -4.91
N ALA A 64 11.05 -13.48 -6.22
CA ALA A 64 12.09 -13.03 -7.15
C ALA A 64 12.67 -11.64 -6.82
N TRP A 65 11.86 -10.76 -6.19
CA TRP A 65 12.25 -9.37 -5.89
C TRP A 65 12.57 -9.11 -4.42
N ARG A 66 12.70 -10.18 -3.63
CA ARG A 66 12.86 -10.08 -2.18
C ARG A 66 14.00 -9.16 -1.76
N ARG A 67 15.11 -9.11 -2.52
CA ARG A 67 16.29 -8.30 -2.17
C ARG A 67 16.02 -6.80 -2.31
N SER A 68 15.49 -6.36 -3.45
CA SER A 68 15.13 -4.95 -3.68
C SER A 68 14.03 -4.51 -2.72
N SER A 69 12.96 -5.31 -2.60
CA SER A 69 11.85 -5.04 -1.71
C SER A 69 12.26 -4.95 -0.23
N GLN A 70 13.22 -5.76 0.21
CA GLN A 70 13.74 -5.68 1.58
C GLN A 70 14.46 -4.34 1.85
N ALA A 71 15.16 -3.80 0.85
CA ALA A 71 15.81 -2.48 0.97
C ALA A 71 14.76 -1.36 1.08
N VAL A 72 13.70 -1.43 0.28
CA VAL A 72 12.56 -0.49 0.35
C VAL A 72 11.84 -0.60 1.70
N PHE A 73 11.54 -1.81 2.14
CA PHE A 73 10.81 -2.05 3.38
C PHE A 73 11.59 -1.59 4.63
N ARG A 74 12.92 -1.72 4.62
CA ARG A 74 13.78 -1.12 5.66
C ARG A 74 13.69 0.40 5.69
N ALA A 75 13.52 1.04 4.53
CA ALA A 75 13.34 2.50 4.48
C ALA A 75 12.04 2.94 5.16
N ALA A 76 10.99 2.09 5.15
CA ALA A 76 9.78 2.28 5.94
C ALA A 76 10.00 2.07 7.47
N GLY A 77 11.23 1.81 7.90
CA GLY A 77 11.58 1.59 9.30
C GLY A 77 11.22 0.21 9.83
N GLN A 78 10.94 -0.73 8.95
CA GLN A 78 10.55 -2.06 9.32
C GLN A 78 11.76 -2.99 9.35
N GLN A 79 11.96 -3.66 10.49
CA GLN A 79 13.01 -4.67 10.66
C GLN A 79 12.47 -6.10 10.55
N LYS A 80 11.14 -6.27 10.56
CA LYS A 80 10.49 -7.57 10.46
C LYS A 80 10.66 -8.17 9.06
N ALA A 81 10.53 -9.48 8.98
CA ALA A 81 10.59 -10.19 7.72
C ALA A 81 9.46 -9.73 6.79
N LEU A 82 9.85 -9.44 5.56
CA LEU A 82 8.95 -9.21 4.45
C LEU A 82 8.38 -10.57 4.01
N LEU A 83 7.06 -10.70 3.86
CA LEU A 83 6.46 -11.89 3.28
C LEU A 83 6.84 -12.00 1.80
N ALA A 84 6.95 -13.23 1.31
CA ALA A 84 7.27 -13.50 -0.08
C ALA A 84 6.28 -14.51 -0.69
N SER A 85 5.92 -14.31 -1.94
CA SER A 85 5.09 -15.23 -2.72
C SER A 85 5.87 -15.74 -3.95
N PRO A 86 6.06 -17.08 -4.08
CA PRO A 86 5.83 -18.06 -3.05
C PRO A 86 6.80 -17.94 -1.86
N PRO A 87 6.68 -18.72 -0.77
CA PRO A 87 5.70 -19.79 -0.54
C PRO A 87 4.33 -19.30 -0.06
N GLN A 88 4.20 -18.02 0.33
CA GLN A 88 2.92 -17.49 0.79
C GLN A 88 2.00 -17.23 -0.42
N GLU A 89 0.80 -17.78 -0.37
CA GLU A 89 -0.23 -17.59 -1.38
C GLU A 89 -1.52 -17.03 -0.76
N SER A 90 -2.42 -16.53 -1.60
CA SER A 90 -3.68 -15.91 -1.16
C SER A 90 -4.54 -16.86 -0.32
N THR A 91 -4.56 -18.15 -0.65
CA THR A 91 -5.32 -19.19 0.07
C THR A 91 -4.83 -19.43 1.49
N GLY A 92 -3.51 -19.29 1.71
CA GLY A 92 -2.88 -19.43 3.02
C GLY A 92 -2.65 -18.10 3.76
N LEU A 93 -3.03 -16.97 3.17
CA LEU A 93 -2.84 -15.67 3.77
C LEU A 93 -3.99 -15.37 4.76
N PRO A 94 -3.73 -15.22 6.07
CA PRO A 94 -4.77 -14.81 7.01
C PRO A 94 -5.39 -13.48 6.61
N ASN A 95 -6.70 -13.42 6.46
CA ASN A 95 -7.44 -12.24 5.94
C ASN A 95 -7.20 -10.95 6.73
N THR A 96 -6.76 -11.07 7.98
CA THR A 96 -6.49 -9.92 8.86
C THR A 96 -5.05 -9.44 8.77
N LEU A 97 -4.13 -10.26 8.27
CA LEU A 97 -2.70 -9.96 8.29
C LEU A 97 -2.32 -8.74 7.46
N PRO A 98 -2.85 -8.54 6.21
CA PRO A 98 -2.58 -7.34 5.43
C PRO A 98 -3.09 -6.04 6.06
N LEU A 99 -4.01 -6.15 7.01
CA LEU A 99 -4.66 -5.01 7.67
C LEU A 99 -4.11 -4.73 9.06
N SER A 100 -3.23 -5.60 9.58
CA SER A 100 -2.73 -5.53 10.97
C SER A 100 -1.74 -4.39 11.22
N ALA A 101 -1.29 -3.73 10.17
CA ALA A 101 -0.26 -2.69 10.23
C ALA A 101 -0.75 -1.37 9.66
N SER A 102 -0.26 -0.26 10.21
CA SER A 102 -0.56 1.09 9.70
C SER A 102 0.05 1.36 8.33
N LEU A 103 1.19 0.74 8.03
CA LEU A 103 1.89 0.92 6.75
C LEU A 103 1.89 -0.41 5.99
N GLY A 104 1.43 -0.39 4.75
CA GLY A 104 1.44 -1.54 3.85
C GLY A 104 2.35 -1.31 2.65
N TYR A 105 3.28 -2.22 2.39
CA TYR A 105 4.15 -2.21 1.22
C TYR A 105 3.97 -3.48 0.40
N TYR A 106 3.70 -3.32 -0.88
CA TYR A 106 3.45 -4.44 -1.79
C TYR A 106 4.29 -4.31 -3.05
N ASN A 107 5.09 -5.33 -3.34
CA ASN A 107 5.82 -5.46 -4.60
C ASN A 107 5.49 -6.82 -5.23
N LEU A 108 4.35 -6.85 -5.92
CA LEU A 108 3.74 -8.02 -6.55
C LEU A 108 3.43 -7.70 -8.01
N HIS A 109 3.20 -8.69 -8.83
CA HIS A 109 2.67 -8.47 -10.17
C HIS A 109 1.20 -8.06 -10.12
N GLY A 110 0.81 -7.16 -11.01
CA GLY A 110 -0.57 -6.86 -11.33
C GLY A 110 -0.78 -6.87 -12.83
N VAL A 111 -1.99 -7.16 -13.27
CA VAL A 111 -2.38 -7.15 -14.68
C VAL A 111 -3.68 -6.35 -14.85
N PRO A 112 -3.93 -5.74 -16.04
CA PRO A 112 -5.04 -4.81 -16.21
C PRO A 112 -6.41 -5.46 -15.97
N ASP A 113 -6.57 -6.73 -16.34
CA ASP A 113 -7.86 -7.40 -16.38
C ASP A 113 -8.10 -8.37 -15.21
N SER A 114 -7.21 -8.37 -14.21
CA SER A 114 -7.37 -9.19 -13.01
C SER A 114 -7.56 -8.32 -11.77
N ALA A 115 -8.38 -8.84 -10.85
CA ALA A 115 -8.50 -8.30 -9.49
C ALA A 115 -7.37 -8.78 -8.56
N GLU A 116 -6.55 -9.71 -9.03
CA GLU A 116 -5.56 -10.41 -8.24
C GLU A 116 -4.17 -9.83 -8.44
N TRP A 117 -3.35 -9.93 -7.39
CA TRP A 117 -1.92 -9.71 -7.51
C TRP A 117 -1.18 -11.02 -7.35
N PHE A 118 -0.12 -11.17 -8.14
CA PHE A 118 0.61 -12.43 -8.23
C PHE A 118 2.01 -12.29 -7.65
N GLY A 119 2.47 -13.37 -7.03
CA GLY A 119 3.86 -13.57 -6.70
C GLY A 119 4.70 -13.91 -7.93
N GLN A 120 5.96 -14.18 -7.70
CA GLN A 120 6.86 -14.76 -8.69
C GLN A 120 7.90 -15.59 -7.97
N ARG A 121 8.09 -16.82 -8.43
CA ARG A 121 9.13 -17.71 -7.96
C ARG A 121 10.51 -17.09 -8.16
N ALA A 122 11.39 -17.26 -7.18
CA ALA A 122 12.78 -16.90 -7.35
C ALA A 122 13.49 -17.86 -8.33
N PHE A 123 14.47 -17.36 -9.02
CA PHE A 123 15.30 -18.20 -9.86
C PHE A 123 15.98 -19.27 -8.99
N ASN A 124 15.94 -20.53 -9.40
CA ASN A 124 16.43 -21.70 -8.64
C ASN A 124 15.65 -22.01 -7.34
N ASP A 125 14.40 -21.55 -7.19
CA ASP A 125 13.56 -21.95 -6.09
C ASP A 125 13.20 -23.45 -6.22
N PRO A 126 13.52 -24.29 -5.23
CA PRO A 126 13.23 -25.73 -5.29
C PRO A 126 11.75 -26.06 -5.06
N LEU A 127 10.92 -25.10 -4.66
CA LEU A 127 9.52 -25.32 -4.39
C LEU A 127 8.77 -25.74 -5.67
N ILE A 128 7.90 -26.73 -5.53
CA ILE A 128 6.99 -27.16 -6.60
C ILE A 128 5.77 -26.24 -6.58
N GLY A 129 5.28 -25.84 -7.74
CA GLY A 129 4.08 -25.01 -7.86
C GLY A 129 4.17 -24.03 -9.05
N PRO A 130 3.17 -23.15 -9.21
CA PRO A 130 3.14 -22.19 -10.31
C PRO A 130 4.26 -21.16 -10.19
N ASP A 131 4.75 -20.67 -11.33
CA ASP A 131 5.76 -19.61 -11.35
C ASP A 131 5.20 -18.28 -10.86
N TYR A 132 3.91 -18.04 -11.09
CA TYR A 132 3.17 -16.86 -10.68
C TYR A 132 1.94 -17.23 -9.83
N PRO A 133 2.13 -17.62 -8.56
CA PRO A 133 0.99 -17.94 -7.70
C PRO A 133 0.18 -16.69 -7.37
N VAL A 134 -1.12 -16.86 -7.15
CA VAL A 134 -1.98 -15.78 -6.65
C VAL A 134 -1.56 -15.43 -5.22
N ALA A 135 -1.03 -14.24 -5.04
CA ALA A 135 -0.52 -13.77 -3.75
C ALA A 135 -1.60 -13.04 -2.92
N LEU A 136 -2.37 -12.17 -3.56
CA LEU A 136 -3.37 -11.34 -2.89
C LEU A 136 -4.60 -11.15 -3.77
N THR A 137 -5.76 -11.24 -3.15
CA THR A 137 -7.06 -10.96 -3.78
C THR A 137 -7.82 -9.92 -2.94
N PRO A 138 -8.83 -9.23 -3.50
CA PRO A 138 -9.72 -8.39 -2.69
C PRO A 138 -10.42 -9.15 -1.55
N ALA A 139 -10.66 -10.45 -1.71
CA ALA A 139 -11.29 -11.29 -0.69
C ALA A 139 -10.41 -11.50 0.55
N ASN A 140 -9.07 -11.41 0.41
CA ASN A 140 -8.15 -11.45 1.55
C ASN A 140 -8.21 -10.20 2.43
N LEU A 141 -8.84 -9.13 1.96
CA LEU A 141 -8.92 -7.86 2.67
C LEU A 141 -10.30 -7.73 3.35
N ARG A 142 -10.46 -8.45 4.46
CA ARG A 142 -11.70 -8.40 5.26
C ARG A 142 -11.51 -7.49 6.45
N SER A 143 -12.41 -6.50 6.60
CA SER A 143 -12.39 -5.60 7.74
C SER A 143 -12.60 -6.38 9.04
N ASN A 144 -11.73 -6.14 10.01
CA ASN A 144 -11.78 -6.71 11.36
C ASN A 144 -11.64 -5.61 12.43
N GLY A 145 -11.95 -4.37 12.06
CA GLY A 145 -11.72 -3.19 12.91
C GLY A 145 -10.32 -2.58 12.78
N HIS A 146 -9.35 -3.32 12.22
CA HIS A 146 -8.05 -2.79 11.87
C HIS A 146 -8.06 -2.24 10.44
N ARG A 147 -7.29 -1.20 10.19
CA ARG A 147 -7.15 -0.59 8.87
C ARG A 147 -5.72 -0.04 8.73
N PRO A 148 -5.11 -0.20 7.58
CA PRO A 148 -3.85 0.47 7.29
C PRO A 148 -4.09 1.96 7.10
N ASP A 149 -3.11 2.78 7.46
CA ASP A 149 -3.15 4.22 7.21
C ASP A 149 -2.70 4.51 5.77
N VAL A 150 -1.57 3.94 5.37
CA VAL A 150 -0.95 4.21 4.06
C VAL A 150 -0.51 2.91 3.41
N ILE A 151 -0.91 2.74 2.15
CA ILE A 151 -0.49 1.64 1.30
C ILE A 151 0.37 2.18 0.17
N PHE A 152 1.51 1.54 -0.08
CA PHE A 152 2.31 1.73 -1.29
C PHE A 152 2.41 0.39 -2.04
N SER A 153 1.97 0.39 -3.30
CA SER A 153 2.03 -0.78 -4.18
C SER A 153 2.85 -0.47 -5.43
N GLU A 154 3.78 -1.35 -5.73
CA GLU A 154 4.56 -1.34 -6.98
C GLU A 154 3.92 -2.19 -8.09
N ALA A 155 2.80 -2.86 -7.80
CA ALA A 155 2.11 -3.70 -8.76
C ALA A 155 1.72 -2.91 -10.01
N CYS A 156 2.01 -3.46 -11.18
CA CYS A 156 1.48 -2.94 -12.44
C CYS A 156 -0.04 -2.85 -12.34
N TYR A 157 -0.63 -1.77 -12.82
CA TYR A 157 -2.08 -1.55 -12.77
C TYR A 157 -2.69 -1.62 -11.36
N GLY A 158 -1.86 -1.61 -10.31
CA GLY A 158 -2.31 -1.75 -8.92
C GLY A 158 -3.27 -0.67 -8.45
N ALA A 159 -3.23 0.52 -9.06
CA ALA A 159 -4.16 1.62 -8.85
C ALA A 159 -5.01 1.93 -10.11
N ASN A 160 -5.14 0.97 -11.03
CA ASN A 160 -6.01 1.15 -12.20
C ASN A 160 -7.48 1.09 -11.76
N LEU A 161 -8.18 2.22 -11.90
CA LEU A 161 -9.60 2.40 -11.53
C LEU A 161 -10.51 2.58 -12.75
N ARG A 162 -10.00 2.31 -13.96
CA ARG A 162 -10.81 2.32 -15.18
C ARG A 162 -11.75 1.14 -15.21
N ASP A 163 -12.66 1.17 -16.17
CA ASP A 163 -13.51 0.05 -16.57
C ASP A 163 -14.41 -0.46 -15.43
N GLU A 164 -15.10 0.45 -14.74
CA GLU A 164 -16.09 0.14 -13.71
C GLU A 164 -15.58 -0.78 -12.59
N LYS A 165 -14.30 -0.66 -12.26
CA LYS A 165 -13.71 -1.41 -11.15
C LYS A 165 -14.47 -1.17 -9.85
N THR A 166 -14.71 -2.25 -9.12
CA THR A 166 -15.41 -2.25 -7.84
C THR A 166 -14.48 -2.67 -6.70
N THR A 167 -14.97 -2.64 -5.48
CA THR A 167 -14.22 -3.12 -4.31
C THR A 167 -13.97 -4.63 -4.33
N THR A 168 -14.63 -5.38 -5.18
CA THR A 168 -14.42 -6.82 -5.39
C THR A 168 -13.50 -7.11 -6.57
N SER A 169 -13.31 -6.15 -7.47
CA SER A 169 -12.46 -6.27 -8.65
C SER A 169 -11.21 -5.39 -8.62
N SER A 170 -10.96 -4.66 -7.50
CA SER A 170 -9.76 -3.84 -7.32
C SER A 170 -9.28 -3.89 -5.88
N ILE A 171 -8.02 -4.31 -5.70
CA ILE A 171 -7.34 -4.30 -4.39
C ILE A 171 -7.22 -2.87 -3.85
N ALA A 172 -6.92 -1.88 -4.71
CA ALA A 172 -6.84 -0.49 -4.29
C ALA A 172 -8.17 0.03 -3.73
N LEU A 173 -9.28 -0.17 -4.47
CA LEU A 173 -10.60 0.22 -4.00
C LEU A 173 -11.00 -0.56 -2.74
N ARG A 174 -10.59 -1.82 -2.63
CA ARG A 174 -10.86 -2.60 -1.44
C ARG A 174 -10.15 -2.04 -0.21
N PHE A 175 -8.86 -1.69 -0.30
CA PHE A 175 -8.15 -1.01 0.78
C PHE A 175 -8.83 0.30 1.20
N LEU A 176 -9.20 1.12 0.23
CA LEU A 176 -9.89 2.39 0.50
C LEU A 176 -11.26 2.15 1.16
N SER A 177 -12.02 1.16 0.71
CA SER A 177 -13.35 0.85 1.28
C SER A 177 -13.31 0.38 2.73
N ILE A 178 -12.26 -0.32 3.14
CA ILE A 178 -12.06 -0.75 4.53
C ILE A 178 -11.42 0.34 5.41
N GLY A 179 -11.11 1.50 4.83
CA GLY A 179 -10.74 2.70 5.56
C GLY A 179 -9.26 3.08 5.51
N ALA A 180 -8.47 2.53 4.58
CA ALA A 180 -7.13 3.07 4.31
C ALA A 180 -7.24 4.57 3.98
N HIS A 181 -6.33 5.37 4.53
CA HIS A 181 -6.34 6.81 4.33
C HIS A 181 -5.70 7.20 3.00
N ALA A 182 -4.70 6.45 2.56
CA ALA A 182 -4.02 6.69 1.29
C ALA A 182 -3.60 5.37 0.64
N PHE A 183 -3.71 5.34 -0.68
CA PHE A 183 -3.20 4.29 -1.54
C PHE A 183 -2.37 4.93 -2.65
N VAL A 184 -1.10 4.53 -2.74
CA VAL A 184 -0.17 4.92 -3.80
C VAL A 184 0.12 3.70 -4.66
N GLY A 185 -0.07 3.82 -5.96
CA GLY A 185 0.16 2.72 -6.90
C GLY A 185 0.16 3.19 -8.34
N SER A 186 0.57 2.30 -9.24
CA SER A 186 0.61 2.58 -10.67
C SER A 186 -0.75 2.35 -11.33
N THR A 187 -1.11 3.22 -12.25
CA THR A 187 -2.30 3.08 -13.11
C THR A 187 -1.99 2.38 -14.44
N CYS A 188 -0.73 2.06 -14.68
CA CYS A 188 -0.23 1.36 -15.87
C CYS A 188 0.88 0.38 -15.47
N THR A 189 1.66 -0.09 -16.46
CA THR A 189 2.84 -0.90 -16.19
C THR A 189 3.83 -0.16 -15.30
N SER A 190 4.35 -0.84 -14.30
CA SER A 190 5.34 -0.35 -13.34
C SER A 190 6.60 -1.20 -13.43
N TYR A 191 7.75 -0.57 -13.45
CA TYR A 191 9.04 -1.25 -13.52
C TYR A 191 9.87 -0.92 -12.29
N GLY A 192 10.40 -1.95 -11.66
CA GLY A 192 11.34 -1.87 -10.55
C GLY A 192 12.61 -2.66 -10.83
N ALA A 193 13.54 -2.64 -9.89
CA ALA A 193 14.78 -3.39 -9.97
C ALA A 193 14.59 -4.80 -9.39
N VAL A 194 15.10 -5.80 -10.09
CA VAL A 194 15.17 -7.17 -9.54
C VAL A 194 16.30 -7.26 -8.49
N THR A 195 17.36 -6.47 -8.68
CA THR A 195 18.54 -6.42 -7.82
C THR A 195 18.92 -4.95 -7.54
N MET A 196 19.86 -4.75 -6.63
CA MET A 196 20.45 -3.42 -6.42
C MET A 196 21.32 -2.98 -7.63
N PRO A 197 21.34 -1.67 -7.96
CA PRO A 197 20.72 -0.55 -7.28
C PRO A 197 19.21 -0.45 -7.53
N LEU A 198 18.45 0.17 -6.59
CA LEU A 198 17.01 0.43 -6.78
C LEU A 198 16.78 1.35 -7.98
N ALA A 199 15.75 1.06 -8.76
CA ALA A 199 15.35 1.83 -9.94
C ALA A 199 13.81 1.87 -10.06
N GLY A 200 13.29 2.83 -10.84
CA GLY A 200 11.85 2.91 -11.12
C GLY A 200 10.99 2.93 -9.85
N ALA A 201 10.03 2.01 -9.77
CA ALA A 201 9.06 1.94 -8.67
C ALA A 201 9.71 1.69 -7.31
N ASP A 202 10.72 0.81 -7.22
CA ASP A 202 11.45 0.57 -5.97
C ASP A 202 12.12 1.85 -5.45
N LEU A 203 12.72 2.64 -6.34
CA LEU A 203 13.36 3.90 -5.95
C LEU A 203 12.31 4.91 -5.48
N MET A 204 11.16 4.98 -6.16
CA MET A 204 10.03 5.82 -5.76
C MET A 204 9.49 5.40 -4.39
N ALA A 205 9.25 4.12 -4.17
CA ALA A 205 8.80 3.57 -2.90
C ALA A 205 9.80 3.85 -1.78
N TYR A 206 11.09 3.63 -2.04
CA TYR A 206 12.16 3.94 -1.10
C TYR A 206 12.16 5.42 -0.69
N ARG A 207 12.07 6.35 -1.67
CA ARG A 207 12.03 7.79 -1.41
C ARG A 207 10.75 8.18 -0.67
N PHE A 208 9.61 7.65 -1.08
CA PHE A 208 8.33 7.88 -0.40
C PHE A 208 8.42 7.54 1.09
N TRP A 209 8.89 6.33 1.44
CA TRP A 209 9.02 5.92 2.83
C TRP A 209 10.03 6.75 3.61
N LYS A 210 11.12 7.17 2.97
CA LYS A 210 12.12 8.07 3.59
C LYS A 210 11.55 9.45 3.93
N LEU A 211 10.66 9.97 3.08
CA LEU A 211 10.03 11.27 3.30
C LEU A 211 8.88 11.21 4.32
N LEU A 212 8.22 10.06 4.40
CA LEU A 212 7.09 9.84 5.32
C LEU A 212 7.55 9.69 6.78
N ARG A 213 8.79 9.32 7.03
CA ARG A 213 9.42 9.16 8.35
C ARG A 213 10.11 10.42 8.82
#